data_2ac8ff4a2495c1e77a8e533d0a2a4861
#
_entry.id   2ac8ff4a2495c1e77a8e533d0a2a4861
#
_cell.length_a   1.000
_cell.length_b   1.000
_cell.length_c   1.000
_cell.angle_alpha   90.00
_cell.angle_beta   90.00
_cell.angle_gamma   90.00
#
_symmetry.space_group_name_H-M   'P 1'
#
loop_
_entity.id
_entity.type
_entity.pdbx_description
1 polymer ?
#
loop_
_entity_poly.entity_id
_entity_poly.type
_entity_poly.pdbx_seq_one_letter_code
_entity_poly.pdbx_strand_id
1 'polypeptide(L)'
;MWSTHGPFLIAIIIKFPAKECAKAYSFARFMRGSDPMEAFRICPVGDQAVLCEFDNEIDVQTNDRVQYLAAQIKAAHPKGVTEVLPTYRSLLIFYDQAITTYRRLMPVIKKFSSIKASEMQEKKRIRIVPCCYGGEEGPDLAGMCRELGRSEEEIMQIHQSVDYKIYMLGFLPGFVYLGGLDERIHMPRLSVPRTKIPARSVGIGGSQTGVYPMESPGGWRLIGRTPLSFYDQTNDPPVLCKAGEYIRFATVTEREYELIRQDVVNKVYRPEFA
;
A
#
# COMPACT_ATOMS: atom_id res chain seq x y z
N MET A 1 27.54 -9.98 2.81
CA MET A 1 27.19 -9.72 4.21
C MET A 1 25.89 -8.97 4.23
N TRP A 2 24.77 -9.62 4.49
CA TRP A 2 23.43 -9.04 4.46
C TRP A 2 23.13 -8.46 5.86
N SER A 3 22.80 -7.16 5.88
CA SER A 3 22.43 -6.43 7.08
C SER A 3 21.05 -6.88 7.58
N THR A 4 20.98 -7.29 8.85
CA THR A 4 19.84 -7.94 9.53
C THR A 4 18.73 -6.98 9.99
N HIS A 5 18.40 -5.91 9.26
CA HIS A 5 17.46 -4.87 9.71
C HIS A 5 16.17 -4.77 8.90
N GLY A 6 15.72 -5.86 8.23
CA GLY A 6 14.65 -5.78 7.23
C GLY A 6 13.19 -5.70 7.73
N PRO A 7 12.60 -6.58 8.50
CA PRO A 7 11.12 -6.60 8.59
C PRO A 7 10.50 -5.96 9.84
N PHE A 8 11.27 -5.58 10.87
CA PHE A 8 10.69 -5.11 12.13
C PHE A 8 10.25 -3.64 12.14
N LEU A 9 10.79 -2.80 11.25
CA LEU A 9 10.54 -1.35 11.28
C LEU A 9 9.16 -0.95 10.74
N ILE A 10 8.61 -1.70 9.78
CA ILE A 10 7.30 -1.39 9.17
C ILE A 10 6.15 -1.62 10.16
N ALA A 11 6.29 -2.59 11.06
CA ALA A 11 5.31 -2.84 12.13
C ALA A 11 5.26 -1.73 13.18
N ILE A 12 6.35 -0.97 13.36
CA ILE A 12 6.44 0.13 14.32
C ILE A 12 5.68 1.37 13.85
N ILE A 13 5.65 1.64 12.55
CA ILE A 13 4.93 2.82 11.99
C ILE A 13 3.42 2.70 12.15
N ILE A 14 2.88 1.47 12.18
CA ILE A 14 1.43 1.19 12.35
C ILE A 14 1.03 1.13 13.83
N LYS A 15 1.97 0.95 14.77
CA LYS A 15 1.71 0.70 16.21
C LYS A 15 2.18 1.78 17.17
N PHE A 16 2.58 2.97 16.71
CA PHE A 16 2.85 4.05 17.67
C PHE A 16 1.54 4.45 18.36
N PRO A 17 1.42 4.24 19.68
CA PRO A 17 0.25 4.67 20.42
C PRO A 17 0.19 6.19 20.37
N ALA A 18 -0.98 6.73 20.03
CA ALA A 18 -1.25 8.16 19.92
C ALA A 18 -0.83 9.00 21.14
N LYS A 19 -0.54 8.37 22.28
CA LYS A 19 -0.15 9.03 23.54
C LYS A 19 1.32 9.46 23.59
N GLU A 20 2.25 8.80 22.92
CA GLU A 20 3.66 9.24 22.88
C GLU A 20 3.90 10.29 21.79
N CYS A 21 3.14 10.22 20.70
CA CYS A 21 3.04 11.34 19.76
C CYS A 21 2.50 12.60 20.44
N ALA A 22 1.59 12.48 21.41
CA ALA A 22 0.98 13.64 22.08
C ALA A 22 1.99 14.50 22.86
N LYS A 23 3.08 13.95 23.39
CA LYS A 23 4.17 14.73 24.03
C LYS A 23 5.02 15.48 23.01
N ALA A 24 5.32 14.86 21.86
CA ALA A 24 5.88 15.55 20.70
C ALA A 24 4.88 16.57 20.10
N TYR A 25 3.58 16.28 20.17
CA TYR A 25 2.48 17.17 19.79
C TYR A 25 2.44 18.49 20.58
N SER A 26 2.72 18.49 21.88
CA SER A 26 2.74 19.69 22.71
C SER A 26 3.89 20.63 22.35
N PHE A 27 5.06 20.08 22.01
CA PHE A 27 6.24 20.88 21.63
C PHE A 27 6.11 21.44 20.20
N ALA A 28 5.52 20.66 19.28
CA ALA A 28 5.30 21.10 17.88
C ALA A 28 4.20 22.16 17.74
N ARG A 29 3.25 22.25 18.71
CA ARG A 29 2.22 23.30 18.72
C ARG A 29 2.79 24.70 19.01
N PHE A 30 3.96 24.79 19.62
CA PHE A 30 4.66 26.05 19.88
C PHE A 30 5.38 26.62 18.66
N MET A 31 5.64 25.80 17.63
CA MET A 31 6.34 26.17 16.40
C MET A 31 5.38 26.37 15.20
N ARG A 32 4.11 26.69 15.42
CA ARG A 32 3.21 27.11 14.33
C ARG A 32 3.60 28.50 13.86
N GLY A 33 4.53 28.55 12.94
CA GLY A 33 4.58 29.62 11.96
C GLY A 33 3.35 29.45 11.07
N SER A 34 2.50 30.45 11.06
CA SER A 34 1.28 30.53 10.24
C SER A 34 1.64 30.79 8.78
N ASP A 35 2.17 29.80 8.09
CA ASP A 35 2.33 29.82 6.64
C ASP A 35 1.23 28.94 6.03
N PRO A 36 0.19 29.51 5.40
CA PRO A 36 -0.92 28.75 4.82
C PRO A 36 -0.51 27.88 3.62
N MET A 37 0.78 27.82 3.30
CA MET A 37 1.32 27.05 2.16
C MET A 37 2.03 25.74 2.57
N GLU A 38 2.18 25.40 3.84
CA GLU A 38 2.77 24.08 4.22
C GLU A 38 1.71 22.98 4.13
N ALA A 39 1.68 22.34 2.99
CA ALA A 39 0.75 21.27 2.65
C ALA A 39 0.97 19.96 3.45
N PHE A 40 2.00 19.89 4.30
CA PHE A 40 2.33 18.77 5.17
C PHE A 40 3.33 19.19 6.25
N ARG A 41 3.36 18.43 7.33
CA ARG A 41 4.30 18.63 8.44
C ARG A 41 5.57 17.84 8.21
N ILE A 42 6.74 18.44 8.50
CA ILE A 42 8.05 17.78 8.41
C ILE A 42 8.61 17.62 9.83
N CYS A 43 8.86 16.37 10.24
CA CYS A 43 9.34 16.04 11.58
C CYS A 43 10.58 15.14 11.51
N PRO A 44 11.57 15.31 12.42
CA PRO A 44 12.63 14.32 12.56
C PRO A 44 12.07 13.06 13.22
N VAL A 45 12.56 11.89 12.79
CA VAL A 45 12.25 10.58 13.38
C VAL A 45 13.58 9.94 13.79
N GLY A 46 13.86 9.99 15.08
CA GLY A 46 15.19 9.64 15.57
C GLY A 46 16.26 10.57 14.99
N ASP A 47 17.43 10.02 14.69
CA ASP A 47 18.60 10.73 14.18
C ASP A 47 18.90 10.44 12.70
N GLN A 48 18.20 9.50 12.08
CA GLN A 48 18.47 8.99 10.73
C GLN A 48 17.26 9.03 9.79
N ALA A 49 16.14 9.66 10.19
CA ALA A 49 14.99 9.76 9.31
C ALA A 49 14.22 11.08 9.44
N VAL A 50 13.52 11.44 8.36
CA VAL A 50 12.58 12.56 8.28
C VAL A 50 11.22 12.03 7.88
N LEU A 51 10.18 12.40 8.62
CA LEU A 51 8.78 12.13 8.28
C LEU A 51 8.14 13.38 7.70
N CYS A 52 7.59 13.26 6.49
CA CYS A 52 6.67 14.23 5.90
C CYS A 52 5.25 13.70 6.11
N GLU A 53 4.44 14.34 6.93
CA GLU A 53 3.09 13.89 7.31
C GLU A 53 2.05 14.84 6.74
N PHE A 54 1.19 14.32 5.87
CA PHE A 54 0.06 15.01 5.28
C PHE A 54 -1.17 14.94 6.19
N ASP A 55 -2.29 15.49 5.75
CA ASP A 55 -3.53 15.50 6.53
C ASP A 55 -3.99 14.08 6.93
N ASN A 56 -4.75 13.98 8.02
CA ASN A 56 -5.13 12.69 8.60
C ASN A 56 -6.30 12.04 7.84
N GLU A 57 -6.24 12.08 6.52
CA GLU A 57 -7.22 11.46 5.62
C GLU A 57 -6.53 10.53 4.65
N ILE A 58 -7.14 9.37 4.40
CA ILE A 58 -6.68 8.41 3.39
C ILE A 58 -7.51 8.66 2.15
N ASP A 59 -7.02 9.53 1.30
CA ASP A 59 -7.64 9.88 0.02
C ASP A 59 -6.64 9.82 -1.13
N VAL A 60 -7.17 9.78 -2.36
CA VAL A 60 -6.36 9.64 -3.57
C VAL A 60 -5.45 10.84 -3.78
N GLN A 61 -5.93 12.07 -3.54
CA GLN A 61 -5.16 13.29 -3.81
C GLN A 61 -3.99 13.42 -2.84
N THR A 62 -4.21 13.16 -1.56
CA THR A 62 -3.14 13.13 -0.54
C THR A 62 -2.08 12.10 -0.90
N ASN A 63 -2.49 10.89 -1.29
CA ASN A 63 -1.54 9.87 -1.69
C ASN A 63 -0.80 10.24 -2.99
N ASP A 64 -1.45 10.87 -3.98
CA ASP A 64 -0.77 11.37 -5.18
C ASP A 64 0.35 12.35 -4.83
N ARG A 65 0.10 13.26 -3.87
CA ARG A 65 1.12 14.18 -3.37
C ARG A 65 2.28 13.47 -2.68
N VAL A 66 1.99 12.44 -1.88
CA VAL A 66 3.01 11.59 -1.25
C VAL A 66 3.87 10.90 -2.30
N GLN A 67 3.24 10.25 -3.30
CA GLN A 67 3.96 9.55 -4.37
C GLN A 67 4.79 10.52 -5.22
N TYR A 68 4.22 11.67 -5.56
CA TYR A 68 4.92 12.71 -6.29
C TYR A 68 6.17 13.18 -5.53
N LEU A 69 6.03 13.55 -4.25
CA LEU A 69 7.15 13.98 -3.41
C LEU A 69 8.23 12.89 -3.33
N ALA A 70 7.82 11.63 -3.19
CA ALA A 70 8.73 10.49 -3.18
C ALA A 70 9.50 10.37 -4.50
N ALA A 71 8.82 10.50 -5.64
CA ALA A 71 9.44 10.45 -6.97
C ALA A 71 10.45 11.59 -7.16
N GLN A 72 10.10 12.81 -6.77
CA GLN A 72 11.00 13.99 -6.89
C GLN A 72 12.26 13.83 -6.03
N ILE A 73 12.12 13.35 -4.78
CA ILE A 73 13.27 13.13 -3.90
C ILE A 73 14.15 11.98 -4.45
N LYS A 74 13.55 10.89 -4.94
CA LYS A 74 14.30 9.81 -5.59
C LYS A 74 15.05 10.30 -6.82
N ALA A 75 14.42 11.09 -7.69
CA ALA A 75 15.03 11.66 -8.89
C ALA A 75 16.17 12.64 -8.57
N ALA A 76 15.99 13.45 -7.53
CA ALA A 76 17.01 14.44 -7.13
C ALA A 76 18.25 13.81 -6.46
N HIS A 77 18.16 12.55 -6.02
CA HIS A 77 19.25 11.83 -5.33
C HIS A 77 20.01 12.68 -4.29
N PRO A 78 19.35 13.28 -3.27
CA PRO A 78 20.03 14.12 -2.31
C PRO A 78 21.14 13.32 -1.61
N LYS A 79 22.33 13.92 -1.53
CA LYS A 79 23.50 13.25 -0.95
C LYS A 79 23.18 12.79 0.49
N GLY A 80 23.39 11.51 0.77
CA GLY A 80 23.16 10.90 2.07
C GLY A 80 21.76 10.36 2.30
N VAL A 81 20.80 10.57 1.40
CA VAL A 81 19.51 9.86 1.44
C VAL A 81 19.73 8.41 1.03
N THR A 82 19.29 7.49 1.88
CA THR A 82 19.49 6.04 1.71
C THR A 82 18.21 5.34 1.25
N GLU A 83 17.05 5.82 1.71
CA GLU A 83 15.76 5.21 1.35
C GLU A 83 14.63 6.24 1.42
N VAL A 84 13.61 6.05 0.57
CA VAL A 84 12.41 6.90 0.50
C VAL A 84 11.19 6.00 0.44
N LEU A 85 10.41 5.96 1.53
CA LEU A 85 9.27 5.08 1.74
C LEU A 85 7.96 5.87 1.78
N PRO A 86 7.16 5.85 0.70
CA PRO A 86 5.81 6.42 0.70
C PRO A 86 4.84 5.49 1.42
N THR A 87 3.90 6.08 2.16
CA THR A 87 2.77 5.39 2.78
C THR A 87 1.45 6.01 2.30
N TYR A 88 0.33 5.73 2.98
CA TYR A 88 -0.99 6.29 2.64
C TYR A 88 -1.00 7.82 2.58
N ARG A 89 -0.46 8.48 3.60
CA ARG A 89 -0.50 9.92 3.83
C ARG A 89 0.79 10.50 4.38
N SER A 90 1.88 9.74 4.31
CA SER A 90 3.17 10.21 4.78
C SER A 90 4.31 9.67 3.92
N LEU A 91 5.45 10.34 3.99
CA LEU A 91 6.68 9.94 3.35
C LEU A 91 7.78 9.88 4.40
N LEU A 92 8.40 8.72 4.56
CA LEU A 92 9.56 8.54 5.42
C LEU A 92 10.82 8.51 4.58
N ILE A 93 11.80 9.36 4.92
CA ILE A 93 13.05 9.54 4.20
C ILE A 93 14.17 9.17 5.16
N PHE A 94 14.88 8.09 4.89
CA PHE A 94 16.07 7.71 5.64
C PHE A 94 17.33 8.37 5.08
N TYR A 95 18.26 8.69 5.97
CA TYR A 95 19.53 9.28 5.58
C TYR A 95 20.69 8.84 6.49
N ASP A 96 21.88 8.83 5.91
CA ASP A 96 23.12 8.64 6.65
C ASP A 96 23.54 9.95 7.33
N GLN A 97 23.51 9.97 8.66
CA GLN A 97 23.86 11.13 9.47
C GLN A 97 25.36 11.54 9.36
N ALA A 98 26.23 10.64 8.92
CA ALA A 98 27.63 10.98 8.66
C ALA A 98 27.79 11.83 7.39
N ILE A 99 26.81 11.78 6.48
CA ILE A 99 26.83 12.48 5.18
C ILE A 99 25.94 13.71 5.18
N THR A 100 24.72 13.61 5.75
CA THR A 100 23.74 14.71 5.75
C THR A 100 23.02 14.81 7.09
N THR A 101 22.17 15.81 7.23
CA THR A 101 21.39 16.05 8.45
C THR A 101 19.99 16.48 8.11
N TYR A 102 19.05 16.31 9.05
CA TYR A 102 17.70 16.83 8.96
C TYR A 102 17.65 18.28 8.45
N ARG A 103 18.48 19.17 9.03
CA ARG A 103 18.52 20.61 8.63
C ARG A 103 18.93 20.82 7.18
N ARG A 104 19.81 19.97 6.63
CA ARG A 104 20.23 20.06 5.21
C ARG A 104 19.19 19.49 4.26
N LEU A 105 18.40 18.50 4.69
CA LEU A 105 17.34 17.91 3.88
C LEU A 105 16.07 18.75 3.83
N MET A 106 15.77 19.53 4.87
CA MET A 106 14.59 20.39 4.94
C MET A 106 14.39 21.29 3.71
N PRO A 107 15.37 22.07 3.24
CA PRO A 107 15.19 22.93 2.06
C PRO A 107 14.92 22.12 0.79
N VAL A 108 15.53 20.93 0.66
CA VAL A 108 15.32 20.05 -0.49
C VAL A 108 13.89 19.54 -0.52
N ILE A 109 13.38 19.08 0.64
CA ILE A 109 12.00 18.60 0.76
C ILE A 109 11.01 19.73 0.49
N LYS A 110 11.22 20.90 1.08
CA LYS A 110 10.37 22.09 0.89
C LYS A 110 10.33 22.55 -0.57
N LYS A 111 11.43 22.45 -1.31
CA LYS A 111 11.46 22.79 -2.74
C LYS A 111 10.43 22.00 -3.56
N PHE A 112 10.18 20.74 -3.21
CA PHE A 112 9.23 19.87 -3.91
C PHE A 112 7.82 19.90 -3.33
N SER A 113 7.60 20.60 -2.20
CA SER A 113 6.29 20.68 -1.55
C SER A 113 5.28 21.59 -2.25
N SER A 114 5.74 22.54 -3.05
CA SER A 114 4.92 23.63 -3.63
C SER A 114 4.32 23.32 -5.00
N ILE A 115 4.36 22.06 -5.45
CA ILE A 115 3.91 21.69 -6.80
C ILE A 115 2.41 21.44 -6.83
N LYS A 116 1.76 21.98 -7.86
CA LYS A 116 0.31 21.89 -8.06
C LYS A 116 -0.09 20.49 -8.52
N ALA A 117 -1.21 20.00 -8.01
CA ALA A 117 -1.79 18.69 -8.37
C ALA A 117 -2.01 18.50 -9.89
N SER A 118 -2.13 19.61 -10.65
CA SER A 118 -2.27 19.58 -12.12
C SER A 118 -1.02 19.08 -12.87
N GLU A 119 0.15 19.06 -12.23
CA GLU A 119 1.41 18.58 -12.83
C GLU A 119 1.61 17.07 -12.58
N MET A 120 0.68 16.42 -11.89
CA MET A 120 0.76 15.05 -11.40
C MET A 120 0.00 14.02 -12.25
N GLN A 121 -0.59 14.43 -13.39
CA GLN A 121 -1.36 13.52 -14.24
C GLN A 121 -0.44 12.60 -15.06
N GLU A 122 0.05 11.52 -14.45
CA GLU A 122 0.42 10.34 -15.22
C GLU A 122 -0.84 9.63 -15.73
N LYS A 123 -0.79 9.08 -16.96
CA LYS A 123 -1.89 8.25 -17.49
C LYS A 123 -2.14 7.09 -16.53
N LYS A 124 -3.35 6.99 -16.03
CA LYS A 124 -3.81 5.93 -15.15
C LYS A 124 -3.60 4.58 -15.85
N ARG A 125 -2.67 3.78 -15.39
CA ARG A 125 -2.42 2.43 -15.88
C ARG A 125 -3.07 1.43 -14.93
N ILE A 126 -4.11 0.74 -15.40
CA ILE A 126 -4.91 -0.18 -14.60
C ILE A 126 -4.53 -1.61 -14.98
N ARG A 127 -3.92 -2.34 -14.07
CA ARG A 127 -3.61 -3.77 -14.26
C ARG A 127 -4.83 -4.61 -13.97
N ILE A 128 -5.21 -5.47 -14.90
CA ILE A 128 -6.28 -6.46 -14.68
C ILE A 128 -5.69 -7.63 -13.87
N VAL A 129 -6.34 -7.95 -12.76
CA VAL A 129 -5.93 -9.02 -11.84
C VAL A 129 -7.02 -10.09 -11.82
N PRO A 130 -6.79 -11.25 -12.49
CA PRO A 130 -7.72 -12.37 -12.41
C PRO A 130 -7.90 -12.81 -10.97
N CYS A 131 -9.14 -13.12 -10.57
CA CYS A 131 -9.48 -13.56 -9.22
C CYS A 131 -10.55 -14.66 -9.30
N CYS A 132 -10.24 -15.82 -8.75
CA CYS A 132 -11.22 -16.88 -8.49
C CYS A 132 -11.85 -16.61 -7.13
N TYR A 133 -13.15 -16.36 -7.10
CA TYR A 133 -13.89 -15.99 -5.88
C TYR A 133 -14.62 -17.20 -5.28
N GLY A 134 -14.79 -17.14 -3.95
CA GLY A 134 -15.58 -18.16 -3.21
C GLY A 134 -14.92 -19.52 -3.13
N GLY A 135 -15.69 -20.52 -2.77
CA GLY A 135 -15.25 -21.90 -2.64
C GLY A 135 -14.02 -22.05 -1.72
N GLU A 136 -13.07 -22.86 -2.15
CA GLU A 136 -11.79 -23.06 -1.44
C GLU A 136 -10.88 -21.85 -1.52
N GLU A 137 -10.98 -21.05 -2.59
CA GLU A 137 -10.14 -19.89 -2.82
C GLU A 137 -10.61 -18.65 -2.05
N GLY A 138 -11.91 -18.57 -1.70
CA GLY A 138 -12.53 -17.49 -0.94
C GLY A 138 -13.39 -17.97 0.23
N PRO A 139 -12.83 -18.68 1.22
CA PRO A 139 -13.60 -19.40 2.27
C PRO A 139 -14.47 -18.50 3.14
N ASP A 140 -14.26 -17.18 3.15
CA ASP A 140 -15.06 -16.26 3.96
C ASP A 140 -16.20 -15.61 3.16
N LEU A 141 -16.25 -15.75 1.83
CA LEU A 141 -17.21 -15.05 0.99
C LEU A 141 -18.66 -15.41 1.37
N ALA A 142 -18.98 -16.70 1.52
CA ALA A 142 -20.30 -17.15 1.94
C ALA A 142 -20.70 -16.64 3.34
N GLY A 143 -19.72 -16.47 4.25
CA GLY A 143 -19.92 -15.85 5.55
C GLY A 143 -20.26 -14.36 5.43
N MET A 144 -19.53 -13.65 4.58
CA MET A 144 -19.77 -12.23 4.29
C MET A 144 -21.15 -12.01 3.68
N CYS A 145 -21.59 -12.89 2.76
CA CYS A 145 -22.94 -12.82 2.18
C CYS A 145 -24.02 -12.80 3.25
N ARG A 146 -23.93 -13.67 4.24
CA ARG A 146 -24.89 -13.73 5.36
C ARG A 146 -24.82 -12.48 6.23
N GLU A 147 -23.63 -11.99 6.54
CA GLU A 147 -23.45 -10.80 7.40
C GLU A 147 -23.90 -9.51 6.71
N LEU A 148 -23.71 -9.41 5.39
CA LEU A 148 -24.06 -8.22 4.60
C LEU A 148 -25.45 -8.26 3.96
N GLY A 149 -26.12 -9.43 3.97
CA GLY A 149 -27.41 -9.64 3.32
C GLY A 149 -27.33 -9.49 1.79
N ARG A 150 -26.24 -9.96 1.17
CA ARG A 150 -25.97 -9.88 -0.28
C ARG A 150 -25.64 -11.25 -0.85
N SER A 151 -25.86 -11.41 -2.17
CA SER A 151 -25.40 -12.61 -2.86
C SER A 151 -23.87 -12.56 -3.12
N GLU A 152 -23.30 -13.71 -3.46
CA GLU A 152 -21.88 -13.78 -3.85
C GLU A 152 -21.63 -12.95 -5.12
N GLU A 153 -22.53 -13.03 -6.09
CA GLU A 153 -22.46 -12.27 -7.34
C GLU A 153 -22.48 -10.77 -7.09
N GLU A 154 -23.33 -10.28 -6.18
CA GLU A 154 -23.36 -8.86 -5.82
C GLU A 154 -22.05 -8.41 -5.19
N ILE A 155 -21.49 -9.17 -4.23
CA ILE A 155 -20.20 -8.83 -3.61
C ILE A 155 -19.08 -8.82 -4.64
N MET A 156 -19.04 -9.84 -5.51
CA MET A 156 -18.06 -9.95 -6.59
C MET A 156 -18.16 -8.78 -7.56
N GLN A 157 -19.36 -8.44 -8.01
CA GLN A 157 -19.59 -7.30 -8.92
C GLN A 157 -19.16 -5.98 -8.30
N ILE A 158 -19.50 -5.74 -7.03
CA ILE A 158 -19.06 -4.54 -6.32
C ILE A 158 -17.53 -4.50 -6.22
N HIS A 159 -16.90 -5.61 -5.84
CA HIS A 159 -15.45 -5.68 -5.71
C HIS A 159 -14.72 -5.45 -7.06
N GLN A 160 -15.27 -5.90 -8.17
CA GLN A 160 -14.69 -5.75 -9.50
C GLN A 160 -14.96 -4.39 -10.16
N SER A 161 -15.96 -3.65 -9.68
CA SER A 161 -16.37 -2.38 -10.30
C SER A 161 -15.40 -1.22 -10.03
N VAL A 162 -14.39 -1.41 -9.18
CA VAL A 162 -13.49 -0.36 -8.69
C VAL A 162 -12.08 -0.52 -9.27
N ASP A 163 -11.52 0.61 -9.69
CA ASP A 163 -10.08 0.74 -9.97
C ASP A 163 -9.35 1.05 -8.66
N TYR A 164 -8.80 0.03 -8.05
CA TYR A 164 -8.12 0.17 -6.78
C TYR A 164 -6.75 0.80 -6.94
N LYS A 165 -6.54 1.96 -6.33
CA LYS A 165 -5.22 2.56 -6.23
C LYS A 165 -4.35 1.79 -5.25
N ILE A 166 -3.12 1.50 -5.65
CA ILE A 166 -2.09 0.97 -4.75
C ILE A 166 -1.50 2.14 -3.98
N TYR A 167 -1.93 2.33 -2.74
CA TYR A 167 -1.42 3.41 -1.90
C TYR A 167 0.02 3.16 -1.45
N MET A 168 0.32 1.94 -1.07
CA MET A 168 1.65 1.54 -0.63
C MET A 168 1.85 0.03 -0.77
N LEU A 169 3.11 -0.38 -0.75
CA LEU A 169 3.51 -1.77 -0.53
C LEU A 169 4.13 -1.90 0.85
N GLY A 170 3.88 -3.02 1.54
CA GLY A 170 4.47 -3.24 2.86
C GLY A 170 3.85 -4.43 3.58
N PHE A 171 4.13 -4.61 4.85
CA PHE A 171 3.80 -5.78 5.65
C PHE A 171 4.60 -7.02 5.19
N LEU A 172 4.46 -7.42 3.94
CA LEU A 172 5.26 -8.46 3.28
C LEU A 172 5.79 -7.90 1.95
N PRO A 173 6.90 -8.41 1.41
CA PRO A 173 7.35 -8.06 0.06
C PRO A 173 6.24 -8.33 -0.96
N GLY A 174 5.84 -7.29 -1.72
CA GLY A 174 4.78 -7.39 -2.73
C GLY A 174 3.35 -7.33 -2.20
N PHE A 175 3.11 -7.20 -0.89
CA PHE A 175 1.75 -6.96 -0.37
C PHE A 175 1.28 -5.58 -0.79
N VAL A 176 0.15 -5.52 -1.47
CA VAL A 176 -0.45 -4.28 -1.96
C VAL A 176 -1.59 -3.84 -1.04
N TYR A 177 -1.51 -2.61 -0.56
CA TYR A 177 -2.60 -1.96 0.16
C TYR A 177 -3.43 -1.16 -0.81
N LEU A 178 -4.67 -1.58 -1.02
CA LEU A 178 -5.60 -1.03 -2.00
C LEU A 178 -6.64 -0.16 -1.30
N GLY A 179 -6.85 1.03 -1.83
CA GLY A 179 -7.89 1.93 -1.39
C GLY A 179 -9.04 2.03 -2.38
N GLY A 180 -10.18 2.56 -1.90
CA GLY A 180 -11.37 2.74 -2.73
C GLY A 180 -12.34 1.56 -2.67
N LEU A 181 -12.21 0.66 -1.67
CA LEU A 181 -13.21 -0.39 -1.46
C LEU A 181 -14.57 0.27 -1.19
N ASP A 182 -15.59 -0.22 -1.89
CA ASP A 182 -16.98 0.24 -1.70
C ASP A 182 -17.47 -0.10 -0.29
N GLU A 183 -18.08 0.87 0.38
CA GLU A 183 -18.54 0.74 1.75
C GLU A 183 -19.57 -0.39 1.95
N ARG A 184 -20.32 -0.74 0.90
CA ARG A 184 -21.31 -1.81 0.90
C ARG A 184 -20.72 -3.20 1.17
N ILE A 185 -19.42 -3.36 1.01
CA ILE A 185 -18.69 -4.62 1.25
C ILE A 185 -17.54 -4.46 2.28
N HIS A 186 -17.55 -3.38 3.06
CA HIS A 186 -16.64 -3.25 4.19
C HIS A 186 -16.91 -4.35 5.24
N MET A 187 -15.86 -5.02 5.69
CA MET A 187 -15.96 -6.07 6.69
C MET A 187 -14.85 -5.97 7.74
N PRO A 188 -15.18 -6.10 9.04
CA PRO A 188 -14.16 -6.11 10.07
C PRO A 188 -13.24 -7.32 9.88
N ARG A 189 -12.01 -7.17 10.34
CA ARG A 189 -11.06 -8.29 10.43
C ARG A 189 -11.64 -9.39 11.31
N LEU A 190 -11.19 -10.61 11.08
CA LEU A 190 -11.52 -11.75 11.97
C LEU A 190 -11.07 -11.42 13.40
N SER A 191 -11.89 -11.75 14.37
CA SER A 191 -11.57 -11.59 15.81
C SER A 191 -10.34 -12.41 16.22
N VAL A 192 -10.18 -13.59 15.63
CA VAL A 192 -9.00 -14.45 15.78
C VAL A 192 -8.32 -14.55 14.43
N PRO A 193 -7.12 -13.94 14.26
CA PRO A 193 -6.38 -14.05 13.02
C PRO A 193 -6.00 -15.50 12.70
N ARG A 194 -5.99 -15.84 11.41
CA ARG A 194 -5.46 -17.12 10.94
C ARG A 194 -3.95 -17.15 11.12
N THR A 195 -3.43 -18.29 11.53
CA THR A 195 -1.99 -18.55 11.60
C THR A 195 -1.38 -18.73 10.21
N LYS A 196 -2.23 -19.12 9.24
CA LYS A 196 -1.82 -19.46 7.87
C LYS A 196 -2.87 -19.00 6.87
N ILE A 197 -2.51 -18.02 6.05
CA ILE A 197 -3.24 -17.57 4.87
C ILE A 197 -2.44 -18.02 3.65
N PRO A 198 -3.05 -18.71 2.69
CA PRO A 198 -2.34 -19.12 1.47
C PRO A 198 -1.82 -17.92 0.67
N ALA A 199 -0.68 -18.10 -0.01
CA ALA A 199 -0.17 -17.10 -0.95
C ALA A 199 -1.21 -16.78 -2.02
N ARG A 200 -1.22 -15.53 -2.49
CA ARG A 200 -2.10 -15.00 -3.53
C ARG A 200 -3.57 -14.85 -3.11
N SER A 201 -3.91 -15.07 -1.84
CA SER A 201 -5.25 -14.81 -1.33
C SER A 201 -5.63 -13.34 -1.46
N VAL A 202 -6.84 -13.09 -1.93
CA VAL A 202 -7.48 -11.76 -2.00
C VAL A 202 -8.38 -11.63 -0.79
N GLY A 203 -8.24 -10.53 -0.04
CA GLY A 203 -8.98 -10.37 1.20
C GLY A 203 -9.47 -8.95 1.46
N ILE A 204 -10.47 -8.85 2.34
CA ILE A 204 -11.04 -7.59 2.83
C ILE A 204 -10.76 -7.47 4.33
N GLY A 205 -10.31 -6.30 4.75
CA GLY A 205 -10.04 -5.97 6.15
C GLY A 205 -10.35 -4.53 6.49
N GLY A 206 -11.48 -4.27 7.15
CA GLY A 206 -12.01 -2.93 7.36
C GLY A 206 -12.53 -2.34 6.05
N SER A 207 -12.03 -1.18 5.71
CA SER A 207 -12.32 -0.44 4.45
C SER A 207 -11.30 -0.71 3.34
N GLN A 208 -10.52 -1.79 3.44
CA GLN A 208 -9.43 -2.08 2.53
C GLN A 208 -9.57 -3.46 1.90
N THR A 209 -9.08 -3.60 0.68
CA THR A 209 -8.81 -4.88 0.05
C THR A 209 -7.32 -5.01 -0.28
N GLY A 210 -6.85 -6.20 -0.58
CA GLY A 210 -5.44 -6.45 -0.90
C GLY A 210 -5.17 -7.89 -1.27
N VAL A 211 -3.92 -8.15 -1.66
CA VAL A 211 -3.44 -9.47 -2.07
C VAL A 211 -2.27 -9.89 -1.18
N TYR A 212 -2.37 -11.06 -0.58
CA TYR A 212 -1.29 -11.69 0.17
C TYR A 212 -0.26 -12.30 -0.81
N PRO A 213 0.94 -11.74 -0.95
CA PRO A 213 1.89 -12.20 -1.96
C PRO A 213 2.49 -13.58 -1.64
N MET A 214 2.54 -13.91 -0.36
CA MET A 214 3.10 -15.16 0.15
C MET A 214 2.28 -15.67 1.34
N GLU A 215 2.50 -16.92 1.72
CA GLU A 215 1.88 -17.50 2.91
C GLU A 215 2.29 -16.73 4.17
N SER A 216 1.31 -16.36 4.97
CA SER A 216 1.53 -15.56 6.20
C SER A 216 0.36 -15.67 7.17
N PRO A 217 0.53 -15.32 8.45
CA PRO A 217 -0.59 -15.07 9.34
C PRO A 217 -1.35 -13.81 8.92
N GLY A 218 -2.66 -13.74 9.25
CA GLY A 218 -3.47 -12.55 9.00
C GLY A 218 -4.92 -12.70 9.40
N GLY A 219 -5.61 -11.57 9.52
CA GLY A 219 -7.01 -11.52 9.98
C GLY A 219 -8.00 -10.95 8.97
N TRP A 220 -7.63 -10.81 7.70
CA TRP A 220 -8.56 -10.35 6.68
C TRP A 220 -9.50 -11.47 6.25
N ARG A 221 -10.70 -11.11 5.82
CA ARG A 221 -11.68 -12.02 5.25
C ARG A 221 -11.27 -12.38 3.84
N LEU A 222 -11.03 -13.65 3.57
CA LEU A 222 -10.58 -14.15 2.28
C LEU A 222 -11.79 -14.36 1.37
N ILE A 223 -11.85 -13.59 0.27
CA ILE A 223 -12.97 -13.61 -0.68
C ILE A 223 -12.63 -14.31 -1.99
N GLY A 224 -11.34 -14.55 -2.26
CA GLY A 224 -10.89 -15.18 -3.48
C GLY A 224 -9.38 -15.33 -3.51
N ARG A 225 -8.87 -15.75 -4.67
CA ARG A 225 -7.44 -15.94 -4.90
C ARG A 225 -7.08 -15.57 -6.33
N THR A 226 -5.94 -14.93 -6.50
CA THR A 226 -5.41 -14.62 -7.83
C THR A 226 -4.38 -15.66 -8.26
N PRO A 227 -4.32 -16.06 -9.56
CA PRO A 227 -3.24 -16.92 -10.07
C PRO A 227 -1.91 -16.17 -10.18
N LEU A 228 -1.91 -14.83 -10.10
CA LEU A 228 -0.70 -14.02 -10.28
C LEU A 228 0.20 -14.05 -9.05
N SER A 229 1.51 -14.10 -9.27
CA SER A 229 2.50 -13.90 -8.21
C SER A 229 2.79 -12.41 -8.04
N PHE A 230 2.46 -11.86 -6.86
CA PHE A 230 2.75 -10.46 -6.53
C PHE A 230 4.19 -10.25 -6.05
N TYR A 231 4.87 -11.32 -5.67
CA TYR A 231 6.27 -11.33 -5.32
C TYR A 231 6.95 -12.59 -5.84
N ASP A 232 8.02 -12.42 -6.58
CA ASP A 232 8.89 -13.51 -7.05
C ASP A 232 10.34 -12.99 -7.05
N GLN A 233 11.14 -13.52 -6.14
CA GLN A 233 12.55 -13.12 -6.00
C GLN A 233 13.41 -13.41 -7.24
N THR A 234 12.93 -14.24 -8.17
CA THR A 234 13.64 -14.58 -9.42
C THR A 234 13.37 -13.58 -10.54
N ASN A 235 12.43 -12.65 -10.34
CA ASN A 235 12.13 -11.60 -11.30
C ASN A 235 12.90 -10.30 -10.97
N ASP A 236 13.09 -9.48 -11.98
CA ASP A 236 13.62 -8.12 -11.83
C ASP A 236 12.68 -7.12 -12.53
N PRO A 237 11.95 -6.27 -11.79
CA PRO A 237 11.87 -6.20 -10.32
C PRO A 237 11.11 -7.41 -9.72
N PRO A 238 11.39 -7.77 -8.45
CA PRO A 238 10.80 -8.94 -7.81
C PRO A 238 9.33 -8.76 -7.43
N VAL A 239 8.81 -7.53 -7.48
CA VAL A 239 7.41 -7.17 -7.16
C VAL A 239 6.64 -6.88 -8.44
N LEU A 240 5.40 -7.38 -8.50
CA LEU A 240 4.53 -7.25 -9.67
C LEU A 240 4.04 -5.81 -9.91
N CYS A 241 3.80 -5.07 -8.83
CA CYS A 241 3.15 -3.75 -8.85
C CYS A 241 3.98 -2.71 -8.12
N LYS A 242 3.72 -1.43 -8.40
CA LYS A 242 4.33 -0.28 -7.71
C LYS A 242 3.26 0.55 -7.01
N ALA A 243 3.64 1.25 -5.95
CA ALA A 243 2.78 2.26 -5.34
C ALA A 243 2.46 3.37 -6.35
N GLY A 244 1.22 3.83 -6.36
CA GLY A 244 0.68 4.79 -7.33
C GLY A 244 0.02 4.14 -8.56
N GLU A 245 0.33 2.87 -8.89
CA GLU A 245 -0.39 2.12 -9.93
C GLU A 245 -1.81 1.76 -9.48
N TYR A 246 -2.61 1.27 -10.43
CA TYR A 246 -3.98 0.81 -10.19
C TYR A 246 -4.15 -0.65 -10.56
N ILE A 247 -5.05 -1.34 -9.85
CA ILE A 247 -5.50 -2.68 -10.24
C ILE A 247 -7.03 -2.73 -10.28
N ARG A 248 -7.57 -3.58 -11.14
CA ARG A 248 -8.98 -3.97 -11.19
C ARG A 248 -9.03 -5.49 -11.16
N PHE A 249 -9.87 -6.03 -10.29
CA PHE A 249 -10.09 -7.47 -10.27
C PHE A 249 -11.06 -7.88 -11.38
N ALA A 250 -10.83 -9.06 -11.95
CA ALA A 250 -11.72 -9.68 -12.93
C ALA A 250 -11.97 -11.13 -12.52
N THR A 251 -13.24 -11.53 -12.48
CA THR A 251 -13.60 -12.93 -12.15
C THR A 251 -13.07 -13.88 -13.20
N VAL A 252 -12.52 -14.98 -12.71
CA VAL A 252 -12.18 -16.16 -13.52
C VAL A 252 -12.75 -17.41 -12.86
N THR A 253 -13.06 -18.42 -13.68
CA THR A 253 -13.45 -19.75 -13.23
C THR A 253 -12.25 -20.50 -12.64
N GLU A 254 -12.47 -21.56 -11.85
CA GLU A 254 -11.40 -22.42 -11.35
C GLU A 254 -10.53 -22.98 -12.47
N ARG A 255 -11.14 -23.34 -13.59
CA ARG A 255 -10.41 -23.83 -14.78
C ARG A 255 -9.49 -22.75 -15.38
N GLU A 256 -10.00 -21.54 -15.54
CA GLU A 256 -9.22 -20.40 -16.07
C GLU A 256 -8.12 -20.01 -15.06
N TYR A 257 -8.44 -20.01 -13.77
CA TYR A 257 -7.44 -19.78 -12.71
C TYR A 257 -6.25 -20.73 -12.85
N GLU A 258 -6.52 -22.03 -13.01
CA GLU A 258 -5.45 -23.03 -13.11
C GLU A 258 -4.63 -22.87 -14.41
N LEU A 259 -5.28 -22.57 -15.55
CA LEU A 259 -4.59 -22.29 -16.80
C LEU A 259 -3.66 -21.07 -16.68
N ILE A 260 -4.18 -19.95 -16.15
CA ILE A 260 -3.38 -18.74 -15.94
C ILE A 260 -2.24 -19.02 -14.96
N ARG A 261 -2.49 -19.81 -13.90
CA ARG A 261 -1.45 -20.19 -12.94
C ARG A 261 -0.30 -20.95 -13.60
N GLN A 262 -0.62 -21.86 -14.52
CA GLN A 262 0.39 -22.59 -15.29
C GLN A 262 1.19 -21.64 -16.20
N ASP A 263 0.52 -20.71 -16.87
CA ASP A 263 1.17 -19.69 -17.70
C ASP A 263 2.11 -18.80 -16.89
N VAL A 264 1.71 -18.42 -15.67
CA VAL A 264 2.56 -17.64 -14.74
C VAL A 264 3.80 -18.44 -14.34
N VAL A 265 3.63 -19.72 -13.98
CA VAL A 265 4.76 -20.62 -13.63
C VAL A 265 5.70 -20.80 -14.80
N ASN A 266 5.17 -20.96 -16.01
CA ASN A 266 5.94 -21.14 -17.24
C ASN A 266 6.54 -19.81 -17.78
N LYS A 267 6.25 -18.67 -17.12
CA LYS A 267 6.71 -17.32 -17.51
C LYS A 267 6.22 -16.88 -18.90
N VAL A 268 5.07 -17.38 -19.34
CA VAL A 268 4.44 -17.02 -20.63
C VAL A 268 3.22 -16.10 -20.45
N TYR A 269 2.73 -15.94 -19.22
CA TYR A 269 1.62 -15.04 -18.91
C TYR A 269 1.95 -13.60 -19.29
N ARG A 270 1.01 -12.95 -19.99
CA ARG A 270 1.11 -11.52 -20.33
C ARG A 270 0.07 -10.74 -19.54
N PRO A 271 0.51 -9.78 -18.70
CA PRO A 271 -0.43 -8.93 -17.96
C PRO A 271 -1.31 -8.11 -18.90
N GLU A 272 -2.60 -8.05 -18.58
CA GLU A 272 -3.57 -7.19 -19.26
C GLU A 272 -3.68 -5.85 -18.54
N PHE A 273 -3.94 -4.80 -19.32
CA PHE A 273 -4.11 -3.43 -18.84
C PHE A 273 -5.34 -2.78 -19.50
N ALA A 274 -6.07 -1.95 -18.71
CA ALA A 274 -7.15 -1.09 -19.16
C ALA A 274 -6.73 0.38 -19.15
#